data_f0a4dc35a9a7270a534be87795b0cf62
#
_entry.id   f0a4dc35a9a7270a534be87795b0cf62
#
_cell.length_a   1.000
_cell.length_b   1.000
_cell.length_c   1.000
_cell.angle_alpha   90.00
_cell.angle_beta   90.00
_cell.angle_gamma   90.00
#
_symmetry.space_group_name_H-M   'P 1'
#
loop_
_entity.id
_entity.type
_entity.pdbx_description
1 polymer ?
#
loop_
_entity_poly.entity_id
_entity_poly.type
_entity_poly.pdbx_seq_one_letter_code
_entity_poly.pdbx_strand_id
1 'polypeptide(L)'
;MPAPLSRAGRPSALTARRAAPPVLASRLRLVATMPTILIADDEPHIVELVRVTLEDERVRVVEARDGAGALARAEALRPELILLDVHLPDLSGLEVCARLRRTAVLAGVKIVMLTAAAQEDDVARGLAAGADHYLTKPFSPVRLLALVETLLPQAATWQPE
;
A
#
# COMPACT_ATOMS: atom_id res chain seq x y z
N MET A 1 -62.16 7.58 52.94
CA MET A 1 -60.71 7.57 52.89
C MET A 1 -60.29 7.40 51.45
N PRO A 2 -59.82 8.44 50.76
CA PRO A 2 -59.36 8.28 49.41
C PRO A 2 -57.86 7.96 49.38
N ALA A 3 -57.49 7.07 48.51
CA ALA A 3 -56.11 6.71 48.21
C ALA A 3 -55.43 7.77 47.36
N PRO A 4 -54.12 7.99 47.51
CA PRO A 4 -53.35 8.99 46.72
C PRO A 4 -52.93 8.47 45.35
N LEU A 5 -53.03 9.37 44.39
CA LEU A 5 -52.72 9.25 43.00
C LEU A 5 -51.20 8.99 42.79
N SER A 6 -50.86 7.93 42.06
CA SER A 6 -49.55 7.63 41.58
C SER A 6 -49.17 8.60 40.46
N ARG A 7 -48.06 9.29 40.61
CA ARG A 7 -47.43 10.14 39.59
C ARG A 7 -46.79 9.26 38.51
N ALA A 8 -47.31 9.36 37.30
CA ALA A 8 -46.66 8.80 36.12
C ALA A 8 -45.33 9.52 35.83
N GLY A 9 -44.27 8.77 35.82
CA GLY A 9 -42.93 9.25 35.39
C GLY A 9 -42.94 9.55 33.89
N ARG A 10 -42.44 10.71 33.54
CA ARG A 10 -42.19 11.09 32.13
C ARG A 10 -41.07 10.22 31.55
N PRO A 11 -41.19 9.70 30.33
CA PRO A 11 -40.03 9.10 29.65
C PRO A 11 -39.02 10.17 29.27
N SER A 12 -37.81 9.92 29.69
CA SER A 12 -36.60 10.70 29.32
C SER A 12 -36.43 10.70 27.81
N ALA A 13 -36.27 11.88 27.24
CA ALA A 13 -36.00 12.06 25.82
C ALA A 13 -34.66 11.41 25.48
N LEU A 14 -34.73 10.31 24.74
CA LEU A 14 -33.59 9.69 24.11
C LEU A 14 -33.07 10.64 23.02
N THR A 15 -31.91 11.25 23.26
CA THR A 15 -31.21 12.08 22.28
C THR A 15 -30.87 11.21 21.08
N ALA A 16 -31.65 11.34 20.02
CA ALA A 16 -31.33 10.75 18.74
C ALA A 16 -29.98 11.33 18.26
N ARG A 17 -28.94 10.55 18.32
CA ARG A 17 -27.69 10.85 17.62
C ARG A 17 -28.02 10.98 16.15
N ARG A 18 -27.99 12.20 15.65
CA ARG A 18 -28.03 12.45 14.19
C ARG A 18 -26.87 11.70 13.53
N ALA A 19 -27.19 10.64 12.84
CA ALA A 19 -26.26 10.00 11.94
C ALA A 19 -25.86 11.01 10.86
N ALA A 20 -24.56 11.16 10.65
CA ALA A 20 -24.03 12.00 9.56
C ALA A 20 -24.59 11.50 8.22
N PRO A 21 -24.93 12.40 7.29
CA PRO A 21 -25.51 12.00 6.01
C PRO A 21 -24.53 11.12 5.24
N PRO A 22 -25.00 10.11 4.51
CA PRO A 22 -24.16 9.10 3.83
C PRO A 22 -23.16 9.71 2.83
N VAL A 23 -23.45 10.91 2.34
CA VAL A 23 -22.58 11.64 1.39
C VAL A 23 -21.26 12.07 2.04
N LEU A 24 -21.30 12.42 3.33
CA LEU A 24 -20.08 12.83 4.06
C LEU A 24 -19.15 11.64 4.33
N ALA A 25 -19.72 10.47 4.64
CA ALA A 25 -18.98 9.24 4.82
C ALA A 25 -18.29 8.77 3.53
N SER A 26 -18.94 8.98 2.37
CA SER A 26 -18.34 8.66 1.07
C SER A 26 -17.19 9.61 0.70
N ARG A 27 -17.32 10.91 1.01
CA ARG A 27 -16.22 11.86 0.79
C ARG A 27 -15.04 11.65 1.73
N LEU A 28 -15.29 11.30 2.98
CA LEU A 28 -14.24 10.93 3.94
C LEU A 28 -13.50 9.65 3.54
N ARG A 29 -14.18 8.69 2.91
CA ARG A 29 -13.53 7.51 2.32
C ARG A 29 -12.65 7.84 1.12
N LEU A 30 -13.05 8.80 0.29
CA LEU A 30 -12.27 9.21 -0.87
C LEU A 30 -10.95 9.92 -0.49
N VAL A 31 -10.94 10.64 0.62
CA VAL A 31 -9.73 11.32 1.14
C VAL A 31 -8.80 10.37 1.89
N ALA A 32 -9.30 9.20 2.34
CA ALA A 32 -8.54 8.25 3.18
C ALA A 32 -7.76 7.17 2.42
N THR A 33 -7.83 7.12 1.08
CA THR A 33 -7.30 5.97 0.33
C THR A 33 -6.50 6.35 -0.91
N MET A 34 -5.55 7.28 -0.74
CA MET A 34 -4.52 7.48 -1.76
C MET A 34 -3.53 6.33 -1.66
N PRO A 35 -3.47 5.42 -2.66
CA PRO A 35 -2.56 4.29 -2.58
C PRO A 35 -1.12 4.77 -2.49
N THR A 36 -0.38 4.13 -1.59
CA THR A 36 1.04 4.39 -1.37
C THR A 36 1.86 3.28 -1.97
N ILE A 37 2.81 3.64 -2.82
CA ILE A 37 3.80 2.74 -3.39
C ILE A 37 5.14 3.03 -2.74
N LEU A 38 5.77 2.02 -2.17
CA LEU A 38 7.12 2.10 -1.64
C LEU A 38 8.11 1.58 -2.69
N ILE A 39 9.06 2.40 -3.08
CA ILE A 39 10.22 1.99 -3.88
C ILE A 39 11.45 1.85 -2.97
N ALA A 40 12.00 0.65 -2.89
CA ALA A 40 13.22 0.34 -2.16
C ALA A 40 14.34 -0.01 -3.16
N ASP A 41 15.18 0.94 -3.45
CA ASP A 41 16.29 0.85 -4.39
C ASP A 41 17.33 1.90 -4.03
N ASP A 42 18.62 1.56 -4.10
CA ASP A 42 19.73 2.49 -3.83
C ASP A 42 20.19 3.26 -5.07
N GLU A 43 19.70 2.90 -6.25
CA GLU A 43 19.98 3.58 -7.50
C GLU A 43 19.04 4.78 -7.73
N PRO A 44 19.55 6.04 -7.65
CA PRO A 44 18.70 7.23 -7.75
C PRO A 44 17.90 7.32 -9.05
N HIS A 45 18.46 6.86 -10.17
CA HIS A 45 17.78 6.90 -11.48
C HIS A 45 16.58 5.94 -11.55
N ILE A 46 16.63 4.81 -10.86
CA ILE A 46 15.49 3.88 -10.76
C ILE A 46 14.39 4.50 -9.90
N VAL A 47 14.75 5.09 -8.76
CA VAL A 47 13.80 5.79 -7.89
C VAL A 47 13.10 6.91 -8.64
N GLU A 48 13.86 7.72 -9.38
CA GLU A 48 13.31 8.81 -10.18
C GLU A 48 12.39 8.31 -11.30
N LEU A 49 12.79 7.26 -12.01
CA LEU A 49 11.97 6.63 -13.05
C LEU A 49 10.62 6.17 -12.49
N VAL A 50 10.63 5.51 -11.34
CA VAL A 50 9.41 5.04 -10.66
C VAL A 50 8.54 6.23 -10.25
N ARG A 51 9.14 7.25 -9.64
CA ARG A 51 8.45 8.44 -9.18
C ARG A 51 7.78 9.19 -10.33
N VAL A 52 8.53 9.52 -11.38
CA VAL A 52 8.01 10.22 -12.57
C VAL A 52 6.92 9.42 -13.28
N THR A 53 7.01 8.09 -13.25
CA THR A 53 6.05 7.22 -13.92
C THR A 53 4.75 7.04 -13.14
N LEU A 54 4.82 6.95 -11.81
CA LEU A 54 3.71 6.51 -10.97
C LEU A 54 3.12 7.57 -10.06
N GLU A 55 3.92 8.59 -9.65
CA GLU A 55 3.45 9.61 -8.70
C GLU A 55 2.56 10.63 -9.41
N ASP A 56 1.35 10.78 -8.91
CA ASP A 56 0.39 11.79 -9.35
C ASP A 56 -0.51 12.22 -8.17
N GLU A 57 -1.59 12.93 -8.45
CA GLU A 57 -2.56 13.37 -7.44
C GLU A 57 -3.33 12.21 -6.77
N ARG A 58 -3.22 11.00 -7.32
CA ARG A 58 -3.97 9.81 -6.90
C ARG A 58 -3.09 8.74 -6.27
N VAL A 59 -1.78 8.77 -6.55
CA VAL A 59 -0.79 7.78 -6.09
C VAL A 59 0.40 8.47 -5.47
N ARG A 60 0.72 8.08 -4.25
CA ARG A 60 1.89 8.55 -3.53
C ARG A 60 3.03 7.56 -3.67
N VAL A 61 4.21 8.03 -4.04
CA VAL A 61 5.44 7.24 -4.07
C VAL A 61 6.35 7.65 -2.91
N VAL A 62 6.79 6.69 -2.13
CA VAL A 62 7.73 6.87 -1.02
C VAL A 62 8.98 6.05 -1.30
N GLU A 63 10.14 6.59 -1.02
CA GLU A 63 11.43 5.94 -1.27
C GLU A 63 12.09 5.41 -0.01
N ALA A 64 12.81 4.30 -0.14
CA ALA A 64 13.80 3.82 0.80
C ALA A 64 15.05 3.40 0.03
N ARG A 65 16.23 3.62 0.59
CA ARG A 65 17.51 3.36 -0.09
C ARG A 65 18.26 2.14 0.43
N ASP A 66 17.71 1.54 1.46
CA ASP A 66 18.26 0.34 2.09
C ASP A 66 17.14 -0.56 2.64
N GLY A 67 17.51 -1.76 3.05
CA GLY A 67 16.55 -2.75 3.52
C GLY A 67 15.93 -2.39 4.87
N ALA A 68 16.71 -1.83 5.79
CA ALA A 68 16.20 -1.39 7.09
C ALA A 68 15.19 -0.25 6.93
N GLY A 69 15.48 0.72 6.07
CA GLY A 69 14.57 1.80 5.72
C GLY A 69 13.30 1.30 5.03
N ALA A 70 13.41 0.31 4.16
CA ALA A 70 12.27 -0.32 3.50
C ALA A 70 11.32 -0.98 4.53
N LEU A 71 11.85 -1.75 5.46
CA LEU A 71 11.09 -2.38 6.53
C LEU A 71 10.39 -1.34 7.42
N ALA A 72 11.14 -0.34 7.89
CA ALA A 72 10.60 0.70 8.75
C ALA A 72 9.47 1.50 8.08
N ARG A 73 9.64 1.86 6.82
CA ARG A 73 8.61 2.59 6.05
C ARG A 73 7.41 1.73 5.71
N ALA A 74 7.61 0.46 5.39
CA ALA A 74 6.51 -0.45 5.15
C ALA A 74 5.63 -0.63 6.40
N GLU A 75 6.22 -0.77 7.56
CA GLU A 75 5.49 -0.88 8.84
C GLU A 75 4.74 0.42 9.18
N ALA A 76 5.39 1.58 9.00
CA ALA A 76 4.81 2.88 9.32
C ALA A 76 3.69 3.29 8.37
N LEU A 77 3.85 3.06 7.07
CA LEU A 77 2.99 3.59 6.02
C LEU A 77 1.99 2.56 5.47
N ARG A 78 2.25 1.27 5.67
CA ARG A 78 1.43 0.17 5.14
C ARG A 78 1.08 0.35 3.66
N PRO A 79 2.07 0.39 2.77
CA PRO A 79 1.84 0.62 1.34
C PRO A 79 1.02 -0.52 0.74
N GLU A 80 0.34 -0.25 -0.33
CA GLU A 80 -0.40 -1.24 -1.12
C GLU A 80 0.53 -2.05 -2.04
N LEU A 81 1.63 -1.42 -2.47
CA LEU A 81 2.63 -2.03 -3.34
C LEU A 81 4.04 -1.66 -2.87
N ILE A 82 4.93 -2.62 -2.92
CA ILE A 82 6.37 -2.43 -2.71
C ILE A 82 7.11 -2.90 -3.95
N LEU A 83 7.87 -1.99 -4.53
CA LEU A 83 8.89 -2.30 -5.55
C LEU A 83 10.23 -2.43 -4.83
N LEU A 84 10.82 -3.60 -4.87
CA LEU A 84 11.92 -3.98 -3.98
C LEU A 84 13.11 -4.52 -4.77
N ASP A 85 14.22 -3.79 -4.76
CA ASP A 85 15.48 -4.26 -5.35
C ASP A 85 16.00 -5.49 -4.61
N VAL A 86 16.45 -6.47 -5.36
CA VAL A 86 17.09 -7.67 -4.80
C VAL A 86 18.42 -7.31 -4.10
N HIS A 87 19.16 -6.34 -4.63
CA HIS A 87 20.47 -5.93 -4.14
C HIS A 87 20.42 -4.58 -3.43
N LEU A 88 20.12 -4.60 -2.14
CA LEU A 88 20.22 -3.43 -1.27
C LEU A 88 21.55 -3.45 -0.48
N PRO A 89 22.04 -2.28 -0.02
CA PRO A 89 23.40 -2.20 0.57
C PRO A 89 23.56 -2.92 1.91
N ASP A 90 22.49 -3.09 2.69
CA ASP A 90 22.51 -3.69 4.03
C ASP A 90 21.90 -5.10 4.08
N LEU A 91 20.70 -5.26 3.55
CA LEU A 91 19.95 -6.51 3.50
C LEU A 91 19.65 -6.88 2.05
N SER A 92 19.60 -8.16 1.74
CA SER A 92 19.08 -8.56 0.43
C SER A 92 17.56 -8.27 0.36
N GLY A 93 17.07 -7.89 -0.83
CA GLY A 93 15.65 -7.71 -1.04
C GLY A 93 14.84 -8.98 -0.77
N LEU A 94 15.44 -10.15 -0.96
CA LEU A 94 14.81 -11.44 -0.62
C LEU A 94 14.56 -11.57 0.88
N GLU A 95 15.52 -11.15 1.70
CA GLU A 95 15.37 -11.15 3.15
C GLU A 95 14.34 -10.14 3.62
N VAL A 96 14.33 -8.95 3.04
CA VAL A 96 13.30 -7.92 3.29
C VAL A 96 11.92 -8.47 2.96
N CYS A 97 11.76 -9.07 1.79
CA CYS A 97 10.49 -9.68 1.36
C CYS A 97 10.00 -10.74 2.36
N ALA A 98 10.88 -11.66 2.76
CA ALA A 98 10.54 -12.70 3.73
C ALA A 98 10.12 -12.14 5.09
N ARG A 99 10.77 -11.07 5.55
CA ARG A 99 10.41 -10.37 6.80
C ARG A 99 9.06 -9.68 6.70
N LEU A 100 8.78 -9.00 5.58
CA LEU A 100 7.49 -8.36 5.31
C LEU A 100 6.35 -9.38 5.34
N ARG A 101 6.53 -10.54 4.74
CA ARG A 101 5.51 -11.60 4.71
C ARG A 101 5.22 -12.20 6.08
N ARG A 102 6.16 -12.16 7.00
CA ARG A 102 5.98 -12.59 8.40
C ARG A 102 5.29 -11.55 9.28
N THR A 103 5.23 -10.31 8.83
CA THR A 103 4.55 -9.23 9.55
C THR A 103 3.07 -9.25 9.20
N ALA A 104 2.19 -9.56 10.16
CA ALA A 104 0.77 -9.80 9.94
C ALA A 104 0.06 -8.66 9.19
N VAL A 105 0.35 -7.40 9.54
CA VAL A 105 -0.26 -6.22 8.92
C VAL A 105 0.20 -5.95 7.48
N LEU A 106 1.28 -6.61 7.05
CA LEU A 106 1.88 -6.50 5.72
C LEU A 106 1.73 -7.77 4.89
N ALA A 107 1.07 -8.80 5.41
CA ALA A 107 0.95 -10.09 4.74
C ALA A 107 0.25 -10.00 3.37
N GLY A 108 -0.68 -9.06 3.20
CA GLY A 108 -1.43 -8.84 1.96
C GLY A 108 -0.85 -7.78 1.02
N VAL A 109 0.27 -7.13 1.37
CA VAL A 109 0.90 -6.14 0.48
C VAL A 109 1.41 -6.80 -0.80
N LYS A 110 1.27 -6.12 -1.94
CA LYS A 110 1.86 -6.60 -3.20
C LYS A 110 3.34 -6.27 -3.24
N ILE A 111 4.16 -7.27 -3.56
CA ILE A 111 5.62 -7.12 -3.65
C ILE A 111 6.09 -7.51 -5.04
N VAL A 112 6.77 -6.58 -5.69
CA VAL A 112 7.47 -6.79 -6.96
C VAL A 112 8.97 -6.71 -6.72
N MET A 113 9.67 -7.78 -7.04
CA MET A 113 11.14 -7.77 -6.99
C MET A 113 11.72 -7.11 -8.24
N LEU A 114 12.65 -6.19 -8.05
CA LEU A 114 13.43 -5.58 -9.12
C LEU A 114 14.79 -6.26 -9.20
N THR A 115 15.19 -6.69 -10.38
CA THR A 115 16.45 -7.42 -10.56
C THR A 115 17.17 -7.02 -11.84
N ALA A 116 18.50 -6.99 -11.79
CA ALA A 116 19.35 -6.72 -12.96
C ALA A 116 19.41 -7.87 -13.98
N ALA A 117 19.09 -9.10 -13.53
CA ALA A 117 19.08 -10.28 -14.39
C ALA A 117 17.92 -11.21 -13.99
N ALA A 118 17.05 -11.51 -14.94
CA ALA A 118 16.03 -12.55 -14.77
C ALA A 118 16.66 -13.93 -15.03
N GLN A 119 17.56 -14.37 -14.15
CA GLN A 119 17.93 -15.78 -14.11
C GLN A 119 16.79 -16.55 -13.44
N GLU A 120 16.46 -17.72 -13.98
CA GLU A 120 15.35 -18.54 -13.45
C GLU A 120 15.50 -18.80 -11.95
N ASP A 121 16.71 -18.98 -11.45
CA ASP A 121 17.02 -19.16 -10.03
C ASP A 121 16.68 -17.94 -9.18
N ASP A 122 16.91 -16.72 -9.68
CA ASP A 122 16.59 -15.48 -8.96
C ASP A 122 15.07 -15.24 -8.91
N VAL A 123 14.38 -15.57 -9.98
CA VAL A 123 12.91 -15.54 -10.03
C VAL A 123 12.32 -16.55 -9.03
N ALA A 124 12.82 -17.77 -9.03
CA ALA A 124 12.38 -18.81 -8.11
C ALA A 124 12.62 -18.43 -6.65
N ARG A 125 13.77 -17.84 -6.31
CA ARG A 125 14.07 -17.34 -4.97
C ARG A 125 13.15 -16.19 -4.55
N GLY A 126 12.85 -15.27 -5.44
CA GLY A 126 11.93 -14.17 -5.19
C GLY A 126 10.52 -14.66 -4.89
N LEU A 127 10.01 -15.57 -5.68
CA LEU A 127 8.70 -16.21 -5.47
C LEU A 127 8.68 -17.03 -4.18
N ALA A 128 9.75 -17.78 -3.89
CA ALA A 128 9.87 -18.54 -2.64
C ALA A 128 9.95 -17.63 -1.40
N ALA A 129 10.49 -16.41 -1.52
CA ALA A 129 10.49 -15.40 -0.47
C ALA A 129 9.11 -14.76 -0.25
N GLY A 130 8.15 -14.98 -1.15
CA GLY A 130 6.79 -14.49 -1.07
C GLY A 130 6.49 -13.28 -1.96
N ALA A 131 7.34 -12.97 -2.96
CA ALA A 131 7.05 -11.94 -3.96
C ALA A 131 5.88 -12.35 -4.86
N ASP A 132 5.08 -11.37 -5.25
CA ASP A 132 3.94 -11.57 -6.17
C ASP A 132 4.39 -11.51 -7.64
N HIS A 133 5.40 -10.70 -7.93
CA HIS A 133 5.86 -10.45 -9.27
C HIS A 133 7.34 -10.08 -9.33
N TYR A 134 7.83 -10.03 -10.55
CA TYR A 134 9.20 -9.79 -10.91
C TYR A 134 9.30 -8.77 -12.04
N LEU A 135 10.24 -7.84 -11.95
CA LEU A 135 10.52 -6.87 -13.01
C LEU A 135 12.00 -6.76 -13.24
N THR A 136 12.44 -7.05 -14.46
CA THR A 136 13.87 -7.03 -14.83
C THR A 136 14.31 -5.62 -15.20
N LYS A 137 15.41 -5.16 -14.61
CA LYS A 137 16.09 -3.91 -15.00
C LYS A 137 16.96 -4.15 -16.25
N PRO A 138 16.99 -3.24 -17.21
CA PRO A 138 16.20 -2.01 -17.29
C PRO A 138 14.74 -2.31 -17.71
N PHE A 139 13.81 -1.59 -17.14
CA PHE A 139 12.40 -1.66 -17.51
C PHE A 139 11.89 -0.31 -18.07
N SER A 140 10.91 -0.38 -18.95
CA SER A 140 10.29 0.82 -19.51
C SER A 140 9.17 1.34 -18.58
N PRO A 141 8.84 2.65 -18.62
CA PRO A 141 7.67 3.19 -17.94
C PRO A 141 6.37 2.46 -18.29
N VAL A 142 6.17 2.12 -19.56
CA VAL A 142 4.98 1.39 -20.02
C VAL A 142 4.85 0.03 -19.36
N ARG A 143 5.95 -0.70 -19.22
CA ARG A 143 5.97 -2.02 -18.58
C ARG A 143 5.69 -1.91 -17.07
N LEU A 144 6.25 -0.89 -16.42
CA LEU A 144 5.99 -0.62 -15.02
C LEU A 144 4.51 -0.27 -14.79
N LEU A 145 3.94 0.61 -15.61
CA LEU A 145 2.51 0.98 -15.53
C LEU A 145 1.61 -0.24 -15.71
N ALA A 146 1.84 -1.04 -16.74
CA ALA A 146 1.04 -2.23 -17.01
C ALA A 146 1.05 -3.22 -15.82
N LEU A 147 2.20 -3.39 -15.17
CA LEU A 147 2.33 -4.23 -14.00
C LEU A 147 1.58 -3.65 -12.79
N VAL A 148 1.71 -2.37 -12.53
CA VAL A 148 1.02 -1.69 -11.43
C VAL A 148 -0.49 -1.74 -11.61
N GLU A 149 -1.01 -1.51 -12.81
CA GLU A 149 -2.43 -1.64 -13.12
C GLU A 149 -2.97 -3.05 -12.85
N THR A 150 -2.18 -4.06 -13.14
CA THR A 150 -2.54 -5.46 -12.87
C THR A 150 -2.60 -5.75 -11.37
N LEU A 151 -1.66 -5.22 -10.59
CA LEU A 151 -1.53 -5.49 -9.16
C LEU A 151 -2.40 -4.60 -8.28
N LEU A 152 -2.67 -3.39 -8.73
CA LEU A 152 -3.49 -2.39 -8.05
C LEU A 152 -4.63 -1.90 -8.96
N PRO A 153 -5.69 -2.68 -9.17
CA PRO A 153 -6.80 -2.28 -10.04
C PRO A 153 -7.47 -0.96 -9.60
N GLN A 154 -7.34 -0.59 -8.33
CA GLN A 154 -7.87 0.67 -7.80
C GLN A 154 -7.05 1.90 -8.25
N ALA A 155 -5.79 1.70 -8.61
CA ALA A 155 -4.94 2.73 -9.21
C ALA A 155 -5.14 2.82 -10.74
N ALA A 156 -5.81 1.84 -11.34
CA ALA A 156 -6.08 1.75 -12.78
C ALA A 156 -7.10 2.77 -13.31
N THR A 157 -7.55 3.71 -12.50
CA THR A 157 -8.33 4.87 -12.97
C THR A 157 -7.46 5.97 -13.57
N TRP A 158 -6.15 5.73 -13.71
CA TRP A 158 -5.28 6.59 -14.47
C TRP A 158 -5.53 6.37 -15.96
N GLN A 159 -6.31 7.24 -16.55
CA GLN A 159 -6.37 7.41 -18.00
C GLN A 159 -5.55 8.65 -18.34
N PRO A 160 -4.48 8.51 -19.13
CA PRO A 160 -3.83 9.69 -19.69
C PRO A 160 -4.83 10.41 -20.58
N GLU A 161 -5.06 11.68 -20.27
CA GLU A 161 -5.72 12.59 -21.22
C GLU A 161 -4.83 12.80 -22.43
#